data_97e2b9df9b177b3b99cb68d835f5c751
#
_entry.id   97e2b9df9b177b3b99cb68d835f5c751
#
_cell.length_a   1.000
_cell.length_b   1.000
_cell.length_c   1.000
_cell.angle_alpha   90.00
_cell.angle_beta   90.00
_cell.angle_gamma   90.00
#
_symmetry.space_group_name_H-M   'P 1'
#
loop_
_entity.id
_entity.type
_entity.pdbx_description
1 polymer ?
#
loop_
_entity_poly.entity_id
_entity_poly.type
_entity_poly.pdbx_seq_one_letter_code
_entity_poly.pdbx_strand_id
1 'polypeptide(L)'
;FNSMAASLSKVETQRSEFTANVSHELKTPMTTISGFAEGILDGTIPPERERDSLEIIVSETRRLSRLVRRMLDLSRLNALTENITAQEQFDLTETVSQVLVSLEGKITGRDLDVDVKMPDEPLKVWGDPDSVTQVCYNLLDNAAKFAAKGTTITVQITKKDGKAYTSIRNLGATIPPDELSLLFDRFHKADYSRSMDREGVGLGLYIVKTILGNLKENITVTSEDGVTNFTFTLTLA
;
A
#
# COMPACT_ATOMS: atom_id res chain seq x y z
N PHE A 1 -17.12 -1.35 -32.14
CA PHE A 1 -17.89 -2.37 -31.39
C PHE A 1 -16.96 -3.37 -30.67
N ASN A 2 -15.94 -3.95 -31.34
CA ASN A 2 -15.05 -4.95 -30.74
C ASN A 2 -14.19 -4.41 -29.58
N SER A 3 -13.71 -3.15 -29.65
CA SER A 3 -12.91 -2.55 -28.57
C SER A 3 -13.74 -2.27 -27.31
N MET A 4 -15.01 -1.88 -27.49
CA MET A 4 -15.93 -1.61 -26.39
C MET A 4 -16.40 -2.90 -25.71
N ALA A 5 -16.65 -3.96 -26.47
CA ALA A 5 -16.95 -5.30 -25.95
C ALA A 5 -15.77 -5.88 -25.17
N ALA A 6 -14.54 -5.74 -25.68
CA ALA A 6 -13.32 -6.17 -24.99
C ALA A 6 -13.09 -5.39 -23.70
N SER A 7 -13.35 -4.07 -23.68
CA SER A 7 -13.25 -3.25 -22.47
C SER A 7 -14.28 -3.63 -21.42
N LEU A 8 -15.55 -3.87 -21.82
CA LEU A 8 -16.61 -4.33 -20.91
C LEU A 8 -16.29 -5.71 -20.31
N SER A 9 -15.87 -6.66 -21.14
CA SER A 9 -15.46 -7.99 -20.69
C SER A 9 -14.30 -7.93 -19.70
N LYS A 10 -13.31 -7.07 -19.92
CA LYS A 10 -12.19 -6.86 -19.00
C LYS A 10 -12.64 -6.31 -17.65
N VAL A 11 -13.55 -5.32 -17.64
CA VAL A 11 -14.11 -4.73 -16.40
C VAL A 11 -14.90 -5.78 -15.62
N GLU A 12 -15.70 -6.60 -16.31
CA GLU A 12 -16.52 -7.65 -15.68
C GLU A 12 -15.66 -8.77 -15.08
N THR A 13 -14.61 -9.19 -15.79
CA THR A 13 -13.62 -10.15 -15.29
C THR A 13 -12.91 -9.59 -14.04
N GLN A 14 -12.43 -8.36 -14.08
CA GLN A 14 -11.78 -7.71 -12.96
C GLN A 14 -12.70 -7.58 -11.74
N ARG A 15 -13.99 -7.32 -11.95
CA ARG A 15 -15.00 -7.25 -10.88
C ARG A 15 -15.26 -8.63 -10.26
N SER A 16 -15.33 -9.67 -11.07
CA SER A 16 -15.51 -11.05 -10.61
C SER A 16 -14.31 -11.54 -9.82
N GLU A 17 -13.09 -11.33 -10.33
CA GLU A 17 -11.84 -11.65 -9.65
C GLU A 17 -11.71 -10.88 -8.33
N PHE A 18 -12.09 -9.60 -8.31
CA PHE A 18 -12.12 -8.81 -7.07
C PHE A 18 -12.99 -9.47 -6.01
N THR A 19 -14.24 -9.81 -6.36
CA THR A 19 -15.20 -10.41 -5.43
C THR A 19 -14.71 -11.78 -4.92
N ALA A 20 -14.14 -12.60 -5.80
CA ALA A 20 -13.58 -13.90 -5.45
C ALA A 20 -12.37 -13.77 -4.48
N ASN A 21 -11.44 -12.87 -4.79
CA ASN A 21 -10.25 -12.63 -3.96
C ASN A 21 -10.62 -12.06 -2.58
N VAL A 22 -11.56 -11.10 -2.54
CA VAL A 22 -12.12 -10.57 -1.28
C VAL A 22 -12.70 -11.69 -0.42
N SER A 23 -13.54 -12.54 -1.02
CA SER A 23 -14.18 -13.65 -0.32
C SER A 23 -13.15 -14.63 0.25
N HIS A 24 -12.09 -14.90 -0.51
CA HIS A 24 -11.01 -15.79 -0.07
C HIS A 24 -10.18 -15.18 1.06
N GLU A 25 -9.79 -13.90 0.94
CA GLU A 25 -9.03 -13.18 1.96
C GLU A 25 -9.81 -12.97 3.28
N LEU A 26 -11.15 -12.90 3.23
CA LEU A 26 -12.02 -12.86 4.40
C LEU A 26 -12.21 -14.25 5.01
N LYS A 27 -12.39 -15.29 4.19
CA LYS A 27 -12.70 -16.66 4.66
C LYS A 27 -11.56 -17.24 5.51
N THR A 28 -10.31 -17.05 5.10
CA THR A 28 -9.14 -17.61 5.79
C THR A 28 -9.05 -17.17 7.27
N PRO A 29 -9.01 -15.87 7.62
CA PRO A 29 -8.96 -15.42 9.01
C PRO A 29 -10.22 -15.82 9.78
N MET A 30 -11.40 -15.79 9.16
CA MET A 30 -12.65 -16.22 9.81
C MET A 30 -12.61 -17.70 10.20
N THR A 31 -12.13 -18.57 9.30
CA THR A 31 -11.99 -20.01 9.59
C THR A 31 -11.00 -20.25 10.73
N THR A 32 -9.88 -19.51 10.76
CA THR A 32 -8.88 -19.60 11.83
C THR A 32 -9.48 -19.16 13.17
N ILE A 33 -10.17 -18.00 13.19
CA ILE A 33 -10.83 -17.48 14.40
C ILE A 33 -11.85 -18.50 14.93
N SER A 34 -12.75 -18.98 14.06
CA SER A 34 -13.78 -19.96 14.46
C SER A 34 -13.17 -21.25 14.98
N GLY A 35 -12.17 -21.82 14.26
CA GLY A 35 -11.54 -23.08 14.68
C GLY A 35 -10.83 -23.00 16.03
N PHE A 36 -10.10 -21.90 16.31
CA PHE A 36 -9.48 -21.73 17.63
C PHE A 36 -10.52 -21.45 18.72
N ALA A 37 -11.55 -20.66 18.44
CA ALA A 37 -12.62 -20.39 19.40
C ALA A 37 -13.42 -21.65 19.73
N GLU A 38 -13.80 -22.44 18.74
CA GLU A 38 -14.48 -23.73 18.92
C GLU A 38 -13.62 -24.74 19.69
N GLY A 39 -12.32 -24.84 19.34
CA GLY A 39 -11.39 -25.73 20.02
C GLY A 39 -11.14 -25.37 21.49
N ILE A 40 -11.26 -24.10 21.88
CA ILE A 40 -11.24 -23.68 23.29
C ILE A 40 -12.56 -24.07 23.96
N LEU A 41 -13.70 -23.82 23.30
CA LEU A 41 -15.02 -24.08 23.88
C LEU A 41 -15.33 -25.58 24.09
N ASP A 42 -14.87 -26.42 23.18
CA ASP A 42 -15.09 -27.89 23.26
C ASP A 42 -14.01 -28.64 24.02
N GLY A 43 -12.96 -27.94 24.50
CA GLY A 43 -11.85 -28.52 25.26
C GLY A 43 -10.83 -29.29 24.41
N THR A 44 -10.90 -29.21 23.08
CA THR A 44 -9.89 -29.78 22.16
C THR A 44 -8.54 -29.10 22.33
N ILE A 45 -8.56 -27.79 22.65
CA ILE A 45 -7.37 -27.03 23.00
C ILE A 45 -7.17 -27.10 24.51
N PRO A 46 -6.03 -27.64 24.97
CA PRO A 46 -5.78 -27.76 26.40
C PRO A 46 -5.55 -26.39 27.06
N PRO A 47 -5.87 -26.21 28.36
CA PRO A 47 -5.79 -24.95 29.07
C PRO A 47 -4.44 -24.21 28.94
N GLU A 48 -3.35 -24.97 28.86
CA GLU A 48 -1.99 -24.42 28.72
C GLU A 48 -1.77 -23.71 27.41
N ARG A 49 -2.59 -23.97 26.37
CA ARG A 49 -2.50 -23.40 25.03
C ARG A 49 -3.63 -22.40 24.73
N GLU A 50 -4.59 -22.23 25.63
CA GLU A 50 -5.71 -21.29 25.43
C GLU A 50 -5.21 -19.86 25.18
N ARG A 51 -4.23 -19.40 25.95
CA ARG A 51 -3.67 -18.05 25.80
C ARG A 51 -3.06 -17.82 24.43
N ASP A 52 -2.24 -18.73 23.95
CA ASP A 52 -1.63 -18.64 22.61
C ASP A 52 -2.70 -18.63 21.53
N SER A 53 -3.75 -19.44 21.70
CA SER A 53 -4.88 -19.53 20.77
C SER A 53 -5.71 -18.23 20.76
N LEU A 54 -5.92 -17.60 21.91
CA LEU A 54 -6.56 -16.28 22.01
C LEU A 54 -5.72 -15.17 21.37
N GLU A 55 -4.38 -15.23 21.48
CA GLU A 55 -3.48 -14.28 20.81
C GLU A 55 -3.58 -14.41 19.28
N ILE A 56 -3.73 -15.64 18.75
CA ILE A 56 -3.99 -15.88 17.32
C ILE A 56 -5.33 -15.29 16.92
N ILE A 57 -6.40 -15.51 17.67
CA ILE A 57 -7.74 -14.95 17.42
C ILE A 57 -7.67 -13.42 17.35
N VAL A 58 -6.99 -12.78 18.32
CA VAL A 58 -6.83 -11.33 18.35
C VAL A 58 -6.04 -10.82 17.14
N SER A 59 -4.97 -11.52 16.74
CA SER A 59 -4.15 -11.13 15.58
C SER A 59 -4.94 -11.22 14.27
N GLU A 60 -5.71 -12.30 14.07
CA GLU A 60 -6.55 -12.49 12.88
C GLU A 60 -7.73 -11.48 12.85
N THR A 61 -8.31 -11.15 14.00
CA THR A 61 -9.35 -10.12 14.10
C THR A 61 -8.80 -8.75 13.70
N ARG A 62 -7.59 -8.40 14.15
CA ARG A 62 -6.91 -7.15 13.73
C ARG A 62 -6.61 -7.15 12.23
N ARG A 63 -6.17 -8.28 11.68
CA ARG A 63 -5.94 -8.46 10.24
C ARG A 63 -7.24 -8.23 9.45
N LEU A 64 -8.34 -8.83 9.88
CA LEU A 64 -9.66 -8.69 9.26
C LEU A 64 -10.13 -7.22 9.28
N SER A 65 -9.97 -6.52 10.41
CA SER A 65 -10.32 -5.11 10.54
C SER A 65 -9.52 -4.22 9.56
N ARG A 66 -8.22 -4.49 9.38
CA ARG A 66 -7.40 -3.78 8.40
C ARG A 66 -7.85 -4.06 6.97
N LEU A 67 -8.21 -5.30 6.65
CA LEU A 67 -8.72 -5.68 5.33
C LEU A 67 -10.01 -4.92 4.99
N VAL A 68 -10.98 -4.90 5.92
CA VAL A 68 -12.24 -4.19 5.75
C VAL A 68 -12.02 -2.68 5.55
N ARG A 69 -11.16 -2.04 6.33
CA ARG A 69 -10.83 -0.62 6.15
C ARG A 69 -10.28 -0.33 4.76
N ARG A 70 -9.31 -1.12 4.28
CA ARG A 70 -8.74 -0.97 2.93
C ARG A 70 -9.77 -1.17 1.82
N MET A 71 -10.76 -2.05 2.01
CA MET A 71 -11.86 -2.21 1.07
C MET A 71 -12.80 -0.99 1.05
N LEU A 72 -13.06 -0.41 2.23
CA LEU A 72 -13.85 0.82 2.33
C LEU A 72 -13.13 2.00 1.66
N ASP A 73 -11.81 2.12 1.87
CA ASP A 73 -10.99 3.14 1.20
C ASP A 73 -11.03 2.98 -0.32
N LEU A 74 -10.88 1.75 -0.81
CA LEU A 74 -11.00 1.46 -2.24
C LEU A 74 -12.39 1.75 -2.80
N SER A 75 -13.45 1.43 -2.06
CA SER A 75 -14.84 1.76 -2.44
C SER A 75 -15.06 3.27 -2.53
N ARG A 76 -14.54 4.03 -1.57
CA ARG A 76 -14.57 5.51 -1.60
C ARG A 76 -13.81 6.08 -2.79
N LEU A 77 -12.60 5.57 -3.06
CA LEU A 77 -11.79 6.01 -4.20
C LEU A 77 -12.50 5.75 -5.55
N ASN A 78 -13.18 4.63 -5.69
CA ASN A 78 -13.98 4.33 -6.90
C ASN A 78 -15.19 5.28 -7.02
N ALA A 79 -15.83 5.66 -5.91
CA ALA A 79 -16.93 6.64 -5.92
C ALA A 79 -16.44 8.07 -6.21
N LEU A 80 -15.23 8.43 -5.78
CA LEU A 80 -14.61 9.73 -6.05
C LEU A 80 -14.17 9.88 -7.52
N THR A 81 -14.06 8.79 -8.28
CA THR A 81 -13.75 8.83 -9.73
C THR A 81 -14.87 9.52 -10.52
N GLU A 82 -16.09 9.55 -10.00
CA GLU A 82 -17.24 10.27 -10.59
C GLU A 82 -17.32 11.75 -10.18
N ASN A 83 -16.69 12.13 -9.08
CA ASN A 83 -16.59 13.52 -8.63
C ASN A 83 -15.12 13.91 -8.57
N ILE A 84 -14.67 14.73 -9.52
CA ILE A 84 -13.37 15.39 -9.45
C ILE A 84 -13.34 16.14 -8.12
N THR A 85 -12.71 15.58 -7.12
CA THR A 85 -12.47 16.26 -5.84
C THR A 85 -11.76 17.55 -6.13
N ALA A 86 -12.18 18.65 -5.51
CA ALA A 86 -11.59 19.95 -5.71
C ALA A 86 -10.09 19.85 -5.42
N GLN A 87 -9.27 19.99 -6.47
CA GLN A 87 -7.83 20.06 -6.29
C GLN A 87 -7.51 21.38 -5.59
N GLU A 88 -6.76 21.31 -4.52
CA GLU A 88 -6.28 22.48 -3.80
C GLU A 88 -4.76 22.54 -3.77
N GLN A 89 -4.24 23.70 -3.44
CA GLN A 89 -2.80 23.87 -3.26
C GLN A 89 -2.42 23.50 -1.82
N PHE A 90 -1.48 22.59 -1.69
CA PHE A 90 -0.96 22.18 -0.39
C PHE A 90 0.56 21.98 -0.44
N ASP A 91 1.18 21.85 0.73
CA ASP A 91 2.62 21.66 0.87
C ASP A 91 3.00 20.18 0.86
N LEU A 92 3.66 19.74 -0.21
CA LEU A 92 4.10 18.36 -0.36
C LEU A 92 5.22 18.00 0.63
N THR A 93 6.12 18.95 0.95
CA THR A 93 7.22 18.68 1.90
C THR A 93 6.71 18.44 3.31
N GLU A 94 5.70 19.20 3.73
CA GLU A 94 5.00 19.00 4.99
C GLU A 94 4.28 17.65 5.02
N THR A 95 3.53 17.32 3.97
CA THR A 95 2.81 16.04 3.85
C THR A 95 3.76 14.85 4.00
N VAL A 96 4.88 14.85 3.27
CA VAL A 96 5.87 13.76 3.35
C VAL A 96 6.48 13.68 4.75
N SER A 97 6.80 14.83 5.36
CA SER A 97 7.37 14.88 6.72
C SER A 97 6.41 14.31 7.78
N GLN A 98 5.13 14.68 7.72
CA GLN A 98 4.10 14.15 8.64
C GLN A 98 3.95 12.63 8.50
N VAL A 99 3.98 12.11 7.28
CA VAL A 99 3.92 10.65 7.04
C VAL A 99 5.16 9.95 7.59
N LEU A 100 6.37 10.51 7.41
CA LEU A 100 7.59 9.94 7.97
C LEU A 100 7.53 9.87 9.50
N VAL A 101 7.07 10.93 10.16
CA VAL A 101 6.86 10.94 11.61
C VAL A 101 5.86 9.86 12.03
N SER A 102 4.76 9.68 11.30
CA SER A 102 3.76 8.65 11.60
C SER A 102 4.30 7.21 11.49
N LEU A 103 5.35 7.01 10.71
CA LEU A 103 5.99 5.71 10.48
C LEU A 103 7.26 5.49 11.32
N GLU A 104 7.69 6.48 12.14
CA GLU A 104 8.93 6.43 12.92
C GLU A 104 9.06 5.13 13.72
N GLY A 105 8.01 4.72 14.42
CA GLY A 105 8.02 3.50 15.22
C GLY A 105 8.23 2.22 14.40
N LYS A 106 7.76 2.18 13.14
CA LYS A 106 8.00 1.04 12.23
C LYS A 106 9.41 1.04 11.67
N ILE A 107 9.92 2.22 11.35
CA ILE A 107 11.27 2.44 10.79
C ILE A 107 12.30 2.04 11.84
N THR A 108 12.20 2.61 13.03
CA THR A 108 13.12 2.34 14.16
C THR A 108 13.03 0.88 14.62
N GLY A 109 11.83 0.30 14.68
CA GLY A 109 11.63 -1.11 15.06
C GLY A 109 12.27 -2.13 14.11
N ARG A 110 12.73 -1.69 12.94
CA ARG A 110 13.46 -2.49 11.96
C ARG A 110 14.93 -2.07 11.79
N ASP A 111 15.44 -1.23 12.67
CA ASP A 111 16.79 -0.65 12.60
C ASP A 111 17.05 0.03 11.23
N LEU A 112 16.05 0.75 10.69
CA LEU A 112 16.19 1.48 9.44
C LEU A 112 16.49 2.95 9.72
N ASP A 113 17.33 3.55 8.85
CA ASP A 113 17.55 4.98 8.80
C ASP A 113 16.72 5.62 7.69
N VAL A 114 16.56 6.94 7.74
CA VAL A 114 15.91 7.73 6.70
C VAL A 114 16.83 8.87 6.26
N ASP A 115 17.11 8.94 4.96
CA ASP A 115 17.81 10.03 4.31
C ASP A 115 16.81 10.86 3.48
N VAL A 116 16.58 12.11 3.90
CA VAL A 116 15.58 13.00 3.30
C VAL A 116 16.26 14.10 2.50
N LYS A 117 15.97 14.18 1.20
CA LYS A 117 16.49 15.17 0.26
C LYS A 117 15.33 15.95 -0.35
N MET A 118 14.88 16.97 0.35
CA MET A 118 13.75 17.82 -0.04
C MET A 118 14.21 19.29 -0.11
N PRO A 119 13.51 20.15 -0.88
CA PRO A 119 13.72 21.60 -0.81
C PRO A 119 13.50 22.10 0.62
N ASP A 120 14.32 23.08 1.04
CA ASP A 120 14.18 23.75 2.34
C ASP A 120 12.91 24.61 2.42
N GLU A 121 12.45 25.10 1.26
CA GLU A 121 11.23 25.91 1.15
C GLU A 121 9.99 25.04 0.91
N PRO A 122 8.81 25.47 1.41
CA PRO A 122 7.53 24.80 1.13
C PRO A 122 7.32 24.54 -0.35
N LEU A 123 7.00 23.31 -0.73
CA LEU A 123 6.75 22.95 -2.12
C LEU A 123 5.26 22.81 -2.38
N LYS A 124 4.65 23.86 -2.92
CA LYS A 124 3.23 23.85 -3.25
C LYS A 124 2.96 23.04 -4.52
N VAL A 125 1.99 22.13 -4.42
CA VAL A 125 1.50 21.27 -5.51
C VAL A 125 -0.02 21.29 -5.55
N TRP A 126 -0.58 20.93 -6.71
CA TRP A 126 -2.02 20.71 -6.87
C TRP A 126 -2.40 19.27 -6.56
N GLY A 127 -3.48 19.07 -5.82
CA GLY A 127 -4.05 17.75 -5.54
C GLY A 127 -5.05 17.76 -4.40
N ASP A 128 -5.45 16.58 -3.96
CA ASP A 128 -6.18 16.37 -2.73
C ASP A 128 -5.20 15.92 -1.63
N PRO A 129 -5.00 16.73 -0.56
CA PRO A 129 -4.00 16.45 0.48
C PRO A 129 -4.15 15.08 1.14
N ASP A 130 -5.41 14.66 1.41
CA ASP A 130 -5.68 13.38 2.05
C ASP A 130 -5.29 12.21 1.13
N SER A 131 -5.65 12.29 -0.14
CA SER A 131 -5.28 11.29 -1.15
C SER A 131 -3.76 11.21 -1.32
N VAL A 132 -3.07 12.35 -1.38
CA VAL A 132 -1.59 12.36 -1.51
C VAL A 132 -0.91 11.86 -0.23
N THR A 133 -1.45 12.20 0.95
CA THR A 133 -0.99 11.62 2.22
C THR A 133 -1.08 10.09 2.19
N GLN A 134 -2.17 9.54 1.64
CA GLN A 134 -2.35 8.10 1.48
C GLN A 134 -1.35 7.49 0.47
N VAL A 135 -1.03 8.19 -0.63
CA VAL A 135 0.03 7.78 -1.57
C VAL A 135 1.37 7.69 -0.84
N CYS A 136 1.78 8.75 -0.15
CA CYS A 136 3.03 8.80 0.60
C CYS A 136 3.10 7.70 1.67
N TYR A 137 2.01 7.52 2.43
CA TYR A 137 1.93 6.47 3.45
C TYR A 137 2.10 5.07 2.86
N ASN A 138 1.39 4.74 1.78
CA ASN A 138 1.47 3.42 1.17
C ASN A 138 2.87 3.11 0.61
N LEU A 139 3.53 4.10 0.00
CA LEU A 139 4.87 3.92 -0.55
C LEU A 139 5.94 3.83 0.55
N LEU A 140 5.87 4.68 1.58
CA LEU A 140 6.80 4.67 2.71
C LEU A 140 6.61 3.43 3.60
N ASP A 141 5.36 3.00 3.83
CA ASP A 141 5.06 1.76 4.56
C ASP A 141 5.60 0.53 3.81
N ASN A 142 5.50 0.51 2.47
CA ASN A 142 6.12 -0.52 1.64
C ASN A 142 7.65 -0.48 1.75
N ALA A 143 8.27 0.69 1.63
CA ALA A 143 9.71 0.84 1.79
C ALA A 143 10.17 0.33 3.17
N ALA A 144 9.48 0.72 4.25
CA ALA A 144 9.78 0.26 5.60
C ALA A 144 9.60 -1.26 5.78
N LYS A 145 8.62 -1.88 5.10
CA LYS A 145 8.38 -3.33 5.17
C LYS A 145 9.41 -4.16 4.44
N PHE A 146 9.82 -3.72 3.24
CA PHE A 146 10.64 -4.52 2.34
C PHE A 146 12.11 -4.13 2.33
N ALA A 147 12.48 -3.05 3.02
CA ALA A 147 13.88 -2.71 3.24
C ALA A 147 14.60 -3.82 4.03
N ALA A 148 15.82 -4.11 3.69
CA ALA A 148 16.70 -4.96 4.49
C ALA A 148 17.01 -4.26 5.82
N LYS A 149 17.05 -5.04 6.90
CA LYS A 149 17.33 -4.53 8.24
C LYS A 149 18.68 -3.79 8.29
N GLY A 150 18.74 -2.67 8.96
CA GLY A 150 19.96 -1.88 9.10
C GLY A 150 20.33 -1.05 7.85
N THR A 151 19.38 -0.86 6.92
CA THR A 151 19.59 -0.04 5.72
C THR A 151 18.86 1.29 5.81
N THR A 152 19.10 2.16 4.81
CA THR A 152 18.53 3.50 4.74
C THR A 152 17.44 3.58 3.69
N ILE A 153 16.28 4.13 4.05
CA ILE A 153 15.24 4.57 3.12
C ILE A 153 15.61 5.99 2.68
N THR A 154 15.72 6.22 1.36
CA THR A 154 15.96 7.55 0.82
C THR A 154 14.67 8.13 0.26
N VAL A 155 14.31 9.33 0.71
CA VAL A 155 13.18 10.10 0.19
C VAL A 155 13.71 11.34 -0.48
N GLN A 156 13.43 11.51 -1.78
CA GLN A 156 13.92 12.65 -2.55
C GLN A 156 12.79 13.33 -3.28
N ILE A 157 12.72 14.67 -3.19
CA ILE A 157 11.81 15.51 -3.97
C ILE A 157 12.63 16.44 -4.85
N THR A 158 12.36 16.40 -6.16
CA THR A 158 12.98 17.30 -7.16
C THR A 158 11.93 18.00 -7.99
N LYS A 159 12.25 19.20 -8.50
CA LYS A 159 11.39 19.98 -9.39
C LYS A 159 11.92 19.85 -10.82
N LYS A 160 11.06 19.51 -11.75
CA LYS A 160 11.40 19.46 -13.18
C LYS A 160 10.15 19.66 -14.03
N ASP A 161 10.23 20.48 -15.06
CA ASP A 161 9.20 20.65 -16.10
C ASP A 161 7.79 20.90 -15.53
N GLY A 162 7.68 21.79 -14.51
CA GLY A 162 6.40 22.14 -13.88
C GLY A 162 5.82 21.04 -12.95
N LYS A 163 6.61 20.01 -12.64
CA LYS A 163 6.21 18.94 -11.74
C LYS A 163 7.19 18.72 -10.59
N ALA A 164 6.65 18.29 -9.48
CA ALA A 164 7.40 17.70 -8.38
C ALA A 164 7.52 16.19 -8.62
N TYR A 165 8.74 15.67 -8.56
CA TYR A 165 9.04 14.24 -8.61
C TYR A 165 9.42 13.79 -7.23
N THR A 166 8.62 12.91 -6.63
CA THR A 166 8.88 12.32 -5.32
C THR A 166 9.33 10.88 -5.50
N SER A 167 10.56 10.59 -5.08
CA SER A 167 11.22 9.30 -5.18
C SER A 167 11.39 8.70 -3.79
N ILE A 168 10.98 7.45 -3.60
CA ILE A 168 11.13 6.68 -2.38
C ILE A 168 11.91 5.42 -2.73
N ARG A 169 13.13 5.33 -2.18
CA ARG A 169 14.09 4.28 -2.48
C ARG A 169 14.41 3.49 -1.22
N ASN A 170 14.44 2.18 -1.35
CA ASN A 170 14.91 1.27 -0.30
C ASN A 170 15.83 0.19 -0.86
N LEU A 171 16.69 -0.34 0.02
CA LEU A 171 17.54 -1.51 -0.25
C LEU A 171 16.84 -2.76 0.28
N GLY A 172 16.76 -3.82 -0.52
CA GLY A 172 16.10 -5.08 -0.17
C GLY A 172 16.22 -6.13 -1.26
N ALA A 173 15.26 -7.03 -1.35
CA ALA A 173 15.21 -8.01 -2.43
C ALA A 173 14.89 -7.31 -3.76
N THR A 174 15.60 -7.71 -4.83
CA THR A 174 15.28 -7.26 -6.18
C THR A 174 13.96 -7.86 -6.63
N ILE A 175 13.09 -7.02 -7.18
CA ILE A 175 11.82 -7.46 -7.77
C ILE A 175 12.10 -7.92 -9.20
N PRO A 176 11.71 -9.15 -9.58
CA PRO A 176 11.87 -9.63 -10.94
C PRO A 176 11.18 -8.72 -11.98
N PRO A 177 11.75 -8.54 -13.19
CA PRO A 177 11.17 -7.65 -14.20
C PRO A 177 9.75 -7.99 -14.62
N ASP A 178 9.38 -9.26 -14.66
CA ASP A 178 8.04 -9.77 -14.96
C ASP A 178 7.02 -9.41 -13.86
N GLU A 179 7.46 -9.32 -12.60
CA GLU A 179 6.63 -8.91 -11.47
C GLU A 179 6.40 -7.39 -11.41
N LEU A 180 7.34 -6.56 -11.93
CA LEU A 180 7.24 -5.09 -11.84
C LEU A 180 5.95 -4.54 -12.46
N SER A 181 5.49 -5.11 -13.57
CA SER A 181 4.26 -4.69 -14.25
C SER A 181 2.99 -5.03 -13.46
N LEU A 182 3.06 -6.07 -12.62
CA LEU A 182 1.94 -6.61 -11.85
C LEU A 182 1.81 -5.97 -10.46
N LEU A 183 2.84 -5.25 -9.98
CA LEU A 183 2.86 -4.67 -8.61
C LEU A 183 1.68 -3.74 -8.33
N PHE A 184 1.13 -3.11 -9.36
CA PHE A 184 0.00 -2.20 -9.24
C PHE A 184 -1.36 -2.88 -9.45
N ASP A 185 -1.39 -4.19 -9.65
CA ASP A 185 -2.63 -4.93 -9.80
C ASP A 185 -3.26 -5.23 -8.42
N ARG A 186 -4.58 -5.37 -8.41
CA ARG A 186 -5.33 -5.63 -7.17
C ARG A 186 -4.93 -6.99 -6.59
N PHE A 187 -4.67 -7.04 -5.27
CA PHE A 187 -4.30 -8.26 -4.53
C PHE A 187 -3.01 -8.94 -5.00
N HIS A 188 -2.27 -8.30 -5.90
CA HIS A 188 -0.98 -8.84 -6.32
C HIS A 188 0.04 -8.70 -5.20
N LYS A 189 0.77 -9.77 -4.97
CA LYS A 189 1.93 -9.83 -4.07
C LYS A 189 3.00 -10.66 -4.75
N ALA A 190 4.16 -10.08 -4.96
CA ALA A 190 5.31 -10.83 -5.44
C ALA A 190 5.63 -12.00 -4.50
N ASP A 191 6.09 -13.12 -5.01
CA ASP A 191 6.23 -14.37 -4.24
C ASP A 191 7.09 -14.21 -2.99
N TYR A 192 8.19 -13.44 -3.05
CA TYR A 192 9.02 -13.15 -1.89
C TYR A 192 8.29 -12.27 -0.83
N SER A 193 7.37 -11.42 -1.24
CA SER A 193 6.63 -10.53 -0.34
C SER A 193 5.56 -11.27 0.47
N ARG A 194 5.09 -12.43 -0.01
CA ARG A 194 4.10 -13.27 0.69
C ARG A 194 4.61 -13.78 2.02
N SER A 195 5.91 -14.09 2.11
CA SER A 195 6.54 -14.54 3.35
C SER A 195 6.85 -13.41 4.33
N MET A 196 7.19 -12.22 3.82
CA MET A 196 7.59 -11.06 4.64
C MET A 196 6.41 -10.22 5.11
N ASP A 197 5.36 -10.09 4.31
CA ASP A 197 4.14 -9.34 4.64
C ASP A 197 2.92 -10.25 4.61
N ARG A 198 2.80 -11.12 5.63
CA ARG A 198 1.62 -11.99 5.81
C ARG A 198 0.34 -11.20 6.08
N GLU A 199 0.46 -9.96 6.58
CA GLU A 199 -0.65 -9.11 6.95
C GLU A 199 -1.11 -8.18 5.81
N GLY A 200 -0.29 -7.96 4.79
CA GLY A 200 -0.62 -7.15 3.62
C GLY A 200 -1.70 -7.81 2.77
N VAL A 201 -2.53 -7.00 2.13
CA VAL A 201 -3.65 -7.46 1.28
C VAL A 201 -3.35 -7.31 -0.21
N GLY A 202 -2.22 -6.66 -0.57
CA GLY A 202 -1.88 -6.37 -1.97
C GLY A 202 -2.74 -5.25 -2.59
N LEU A 203 -3.29 -4.34 -1.77
CA LEU A 203 -4.10 -3.22 -2.24
C LEU A 203 -3.36 -1.87 -2.22
N GLY A 204 -2.27 -1.74 -1.46
CA GLY A 204 -1.60 -0.46 -1.24
C GLY A 204 -1.11 0.21 -2.53
N LEU A 205 -0.39 -0.51 -3.38
CA LEU A 205 0.12 0.02 -4.65
C LEU A 205 -1.00 0.24 -5.69
N TYR A 206 -2.04 -0.60 -5.69
CA TYR A 206 -3.22 -0.37 -6.51
C TYR A 206 -3.92 0.95 -6.13
N ILE A 207 -4.08 1.23 -4.84
CA ILE A 207 -4.62 2.49 -4.33
C ILE A 207 -3.77 3.68 -4.81
N VAL A 208 -2.43 3.58 -4.71
CA VAL A 208 -1.50 4.60 -5.19
C VAL A 208 -1.72 4.89 -6.68
N LYS A 209 -1.75 3.84 -7.51
CA LYS A 209 -1.97 3.98 -8.96
C LYS A 209 -3.34 4.60 -9.28
N THR A 210 -4.38 4.24 -8.53
CA THR A 210 -5.73 4.78 -8.70
C THR A 210 -5.79 6.26 -8.34
N ILE A 211 -5.24 6.66 -7.19
CA ILE A 211 -5.20 8.07 -6.76
C ILE A 211 -4.44 8.92 -7.78
N LEU A 212 -3.22 8.52 -8.14
CA LEU A 212 -2.40 9.28 -9.09
C LEU A 212 -3.04 9.33 -10.48
N GLY A 213 -3.69 8.24 -10.93
CA GLY A 213 -4.45 8.23 -12.17
C GLY A 213 -5.63 9.23 -12.16
N ASN A 214 -6.36 9.35 -11.05
CA ASN A 214 -7.43 10.33 -10.87
C ASN A 214 -6.90 11.78 -10.90
N LEU A 215 -5.71 12.02 -10.36
CA LEU A 215 -5.00 13.29 -10.41
C LEU A 215 -4.34 13.57 -11.78
N LYS A 216 -4.41 12.63 -12.74
CA LYS A 216 -3.70 12.67 -14.04
C LYS A 216 -2.18 12.72 -13.87
N GLU A 217 -1.68 12.10 -12.83
CA GLU A 217 -0.28 11.99 -12.48
C GLU A 217 0.25 10.58 -12.68
N ASN A 218 1.56 10.42 -12.69
CA ASN A 218 2.22 9.15 -12.97
C ASN A 218 2.91 8.56 -11.75
N ILE A 219 3.05 7.23 -11.76
CA ILE A 219 3.94 6.48 -10.88
C ILE A 219 4.76 5.50 -11.71
N THR A 220 6.04 5.39 -11.38
CA THR A 220 6.98 4.42 -11.96
C THR A 220 7.69 3.66 -10.85
N VAL A 221 8.16 2.46 -11.17
CA VAL A 221 8.96 1.64 -10.28
C VAL A 221 10.15 1.07 -11.05
N THR A 222 11.31 1.04 -10.40
CA THR A 222 12.50 0.30 -10.86
C THR A 222 13.01 -0.56 -9.72
N SER A 223 13.57 -1.73 -10.04
CA SER A 223 14.20 -2.61 -9.06
C SER A 223 15.37 -3.32 -9.69
N GLU A 224 16.60 -2.95 -9.29
CA GLU A 224 17.85 -3.48 -9.78
C GLU A 224 18.86 -3.57 -8.63
N ASP A 225 19.69 -4.60 -8.62
CA ASP A 225 20.79 -4.78 -7.66
C ASP A 225 20.40 -4.59 -6.18
N GLY A 226 19.22 -5.08 -5.80
CA GLY A 226 18.70 -4.93 -4.44
C GLY A 226 18.15 -3.54 -4.12
N VAL A 227 18.04 -2.65 -5.09
CA VAL A 227 17.51 -1.30 -4.93
C VAL A 227 16.13 -1.21 -5.58
N THR A 228 15.09 -0.96 -4.81
CA THR A 228 13.77 -0.63 -5.32
C THR A 228 13.50 0.86 -5.17
N ASN A 229 13.02 1.49 -6.23
CA ASN A 229 12.72 2.92 -6.27
C ASN A 229 11.34 3.16 -6.89
N PHE A 230 10.43 3.75 -6.11
CA PHE A 230 9.15 4.25 -6.59
C PHE A 230 9.24 5.76 -6.80
N THR A 231 8.79 6.24 -7.95
CA THR A 231 8.76 7.69 -8.24
C THR A 231 7.38 8.08 -8.74
N PHE A 232 6.75 9.06 -8.09
CA PHE A 232 5.50 9.65 -8.55
C PHE A 232 5.64 11.14 -8.82
N THR A 233 4.68 11.68 -9.58
CA THR A 233 4.65 13.10 -9.96
C THR A 233 3.44 13.81 -9.36
N LEU A 234 3.58 15.11 -9.12
CA LEU A 234 2.49 16.05 -8.86
C LEU A 234 2.76 17.36 -9.59
N THR A 235 1.71 18.00 -10.10
CA THR A 235 1.82 19.29 -10.77
C THR A 235 2.13 20.39 -9.75
N LEU A 236 3.15 21.23 -10.01
CA LEU A 236 3.49 22.39 -9.18
C LEU A 236 2.37 23.43 -9.22
N ALA A 237 2.16 24.12 -8.10
CA ALA A 237 1.18 25.21 -8.00
C ALA A 237 1.76 26.56 -8.42
#